data_d03dbe2222e993ead82a26425799345a
#
_entry.id   d03dbe2222e993ead82a26425799345a
#
_cell.length_a   1.000
_cell.length_b   1.000
_cell.length_c   1.000
_cell.angle_alpha   90.00
_cell.angle_beta   90.00
_cell.angle_gamma   90.00
#
_symmetry.space_group_name_H-M   'P 1'
#
loop_
_entity.id
_entity.type
_entity.pdbx_description
1 polymer ?
#
loop_
_entity_poly.entity_id
_entity_poly.type
_entity_poly.pdbx_seq_one_letter_code
_entity_poly.pdbx_strand_id
1 'polypeptide(L)'
;LAELDGVKSVEFDDTEKHYNESSALFTLTFEGDEDDEISSEALQNAEDYLGGYDYYVSAELGDTKANRINDEINIVMVITCVIIIAVLLFTSKTYMEVPVMLATFGMAALINKGTNFMFGTISFVSNSVAVILQLALAIDYAIILCHRYTEERETKEPYEAVVAALSKAVPEISGSCLTTLSGLAAMMFMHFKIGFDMGIILIKAIIISIICVFTFMPGLIYTFSDKIDKTHHRSFVPNIDAWGRIVIKLKVIAPCIFAG
;
A
#
# COMPACT_ATOMS: atom_id res chain seq x y z
N LEU A 1 -10.99 -36.57 -15.77
CA LEU A 1 -11.62 -35.41 -15.15
C LEU A 1 -13.10 -35.66 -14.77
N ALA A 2 -13.89 -36.29 -15.64
CA ALA A 2 -15.33 -36.55 -15.39
C ALA A 2 -15.61 -37.55 -14.25
N GLU A 3 -14.61 -38.30 -13.80
CA GLU A 3 -14.71 -39.27 -12.69
C GLU A 3 -14.22 -38.74 -11.35
N LEU A 4 -13.81 -37.46 -11.32
CA LEU A 4 -13.37 -36.82 -10.09
C LEU A 4 -14.56 -36.46 -9.19
N ASP A 5 -14.39 -36.63 -7.90
CA ASP A 5 -15.40 -36.34 -6.89
C ASP A 5 -15.72 -34.84 -6.89
N GLY A 6 -17.01 -34.48 -6.89
CA GLY A 6 -17.49 -33.08 -6.97
C GLY A 6 -17.58 -32.50 -8.38
N VAL A 7 -17.19 -33.23 -9.43
CA VAL A 7 -17.34 -32.82 -10.84
C VAL A 7 -18.67 -33.35 -11.40
N LYS A 8 -19.57 -32.42 -11.76
CA LYS A 8 -20.89 -32.72 -12.30
C LYS A 8 -20.87 -33.05 -13.80
N SER A 9 -20.10 -32.30 -14.56
CA SER A 9 -19.94 -32.54 -16.00
C SER A 9 -18.65 -31.95 -16.53
N VAL A 10 -18.12 -32.55 -17.58
CA VAL A 10 -16.99 -32.06 -18.34
C VAL A 10 -17.44 -31.88 -19.79
N GLU A 11 -17.34 -30.67 -20.29
CA GLU A 11 -17.62 -30.35 -21.69
C GLU A 11 -16.32 -30.28 -22.47
N PHE A 12 -16.23 -31.13 -23.48
CA PHE A 12 -15.14 -31.16 -24.44
C PHE A 12 -15.63 -31.77 -25.75
N ASP A 13 -15.30 -31.16 -26.86
CA ASP A 13 -15.52 -31.71 -28.21
C ASP A 13 -14.31 -31.37 -29.12
N ASP A 14 -14.22 -32.04 -30.26
CA ASP A 14 -13.13 -31.85 -31.25
C ASP A 14 -13.37 -30.63 -32.15
N THR A 15 -14.17 -29.66 -31.76
CA THR A 15 -14.39 -28.44 -32.53
C THR A 15 -13.31 -27.41 -32.26
N GLU A 16 -13.15 -26.43 -33.19
CA GLU A 16 -12.23 -25.32 -33.03
C GLU A 16 -12.46 -24.45 -31.77
N LYS A 17 -13.60 -24.67 -31.08
CA LYS A 17 -13.90 -24.00 -29.80
C LYS A 17 -13.13 -24.59 -28.64
N HIS A 18 -12.93 -25.91 -28.63
CA HIS A 18 -12.31 -26.64 -27.53
C HIS A 18 -10.93 -27.18 -27.84
N TYR A 19 -10.53 -27.22 -29.13
CA TYR A 19 -9.26 -27.76 -29.55
C TYR A 19 -8.54 -26.85 -30.55
N ASN A 20 -7.29 -26.52 -30.27
CA ASN A 20 -6.42 -25.77 -31.15
C ASN A 20 -5.02 -26.41 -31.15
N GLU A 21 -4.60 -27.00 -32.24
CA GLU A 21 -3.33 -27.68 -32.56
C GLU A 21 -2.47 -28.19 -31.39
N SER A 22 -2.24 -27.41 -30.36
CA SER A 22 -1.41 -27.74 -29.18
C SER A 22 -2.12 -27.58 -27.83
N SER A 23 -3.36 -27.14 -27.83
CA SER A 23 -4.11 -26.83 -26.58
C SER A 23 -5.53 -27.37 -26.64
N ALA A 24 -6.03 -27.90 -25.54
CA ALA A 24 -7.40 -28.35 -25.36
C ALA A 24 -8.08 -27.59 -24.23
N LEU A 25 -9.30 -27.07 -24.48
CA LEU A 25 -10.11 -26.39 -23.47
C LEU A 25 -11.16 -27.37 -22.93
N PHE A 26 -11.08 -27.64 -21.64
CA PHE A 26 -12.09 -28.42 -20.91
C PHE A 26 -12.91 -27.46 -20.06
N THR A 27 -14.22 -27.51 -20.17
CA THR A 27 -15.13 -26.79 -19.28
C THR A 27 -15.67 -27.75 -18.24
N LEU A 28 -15.29 -27.55 -16.97
CA LEU A 28 -15.76 -28.35 -15.85
C LEU A 28 -16.90 -27.62 -15.14
N THR A 29 -17.99 -28.34 -14.88
CA THR A 29 -19.08 -27.86 -14.02
C THR A 29 -19.06 -28.69 -12.74
N PHE A 30 -19.07 -28.01 -11.59
CA PHE A 30 -19.04 -28.64 -10.27
C PHE A 30 -20.45 -28.86 -9.71
N GLU A 31 -20.58 -29.73 -8.70
CA GLU A 31 -21.87 -30.04 -8.05
C GLU A 31 -22.32 -28.96 -7.06
N GLY A 32 -21.36 -28.21 -6.47
CA GLY A 32 -21.62 -27.13 -5.53
C GLY A 32 -21.68 -25.74 -6.21
N ASP A 33 -22.09 -24.75 -5.45
CA ASP A 33 -22.10 -23.35 -5.86
C ASP A 33 -20.68 -22.74 -5.84
N GLU A 34 -20.52 -21.51 -6.34
CA GLU A 34 -19.21 -20.82 -6.48
C GLU A 34 -18.43 -20.67 -5.17
N ASP A 35 -19.13 -20.61 -4.02
CA ASP A 35 -18.57 -20.41 -2.69
C ASP A 35 -18.52 -21.71 -1.86
N ASP A 36 -18.92 -22.87 -2.42
CA ASP A 36 -18.95 -24.14 -1.71
C ASP A 36 -17.56 -24.80 -1.62
N GLU A 37 -17.27 -25.37 -0.46
CA GLU A 37 -16.03 -26.14 -0.19
C GLU A 37 -15.89 -27.32 -1.14
N ILE A 38 -17.02 -27.96 -1.53
CA ILE A 38 -17.08 -29.08 -2.49
C ILE A 38 -16.52 -28.65 -3.86
N SER A 39 -16.88 -27.47 -4.35
CA SER A 39 -16.41 -26.95 -5.63
C SER A 39 -14.92 -26.61 -5.59
N SER A 40 -14.44 -26.10 -4.45
CA SER A 40 -13.03 -25.79 -4.23
C SER A 40 -12.16 -27.02 -4.15
N GLU A 41 -12.61 -28.08 -3.44
CA GLU A 41 -11.93 -29.38 -3.36
C GLU A 41 -11.91 -30.08 -4.71
N ALA A 42 -13.04 -30.05 -5.45
CA ALA A 42 -13.12 -30.66 -6.78
C ALA A 42 -12.17 -29.98 -7.78
N LEU A 43 -12.01 -28.65 -7.71
CA LEU A 43 -11.05 -27.92 -8.53
C LEU A 43 -9.61 -28.32 -8.16
N GLN A 44 -9.30 -28.40 -6.87
CA GLN A 44 -7.96 -28.80 -6.41
C GLN A 44 -7.63 -30.22 -6.85
N ASN A 45 -8.57 -31.17 -6.75
CA ASN A 45 -8.41 -32.53 -7.24
C ASN A 45 -8.18 -32.58 -8.77
N ALA A 46 -8.84 -31.69 -9.52
CA ALA A 46 -8.63 -31.59 -10.96
C ALA A 46 -7.25 -31.01 -11.30
N GLU A 47 -6.78 -30.00 -10.56
CA GLU A 47 -5.43 -29.44 -10.70
C GLU A 47 -4.36 -30.49 -10.37
N ASP A 48 -4.52 -31.23 -9.28
CA ASP A 48 -3.59 -32.33 -8.89
C ASP A 48 -3.55 -33.41 -9.93
N TYR A 49 -4.70 -33.80 -10.52
CA TYR A 49 -4.76 -34.77 -11.62
C TYR A 49 -4.03 -34.29 -12.87
N LEU A 50 -4.07 -33.00 -13.15
CA LEU A 50 -3.40 -32.37 -14.29
C LEU A 50 -1.94 -31.99 -14.01
N GLY A 51 -1.43 -32.20 -12.81
CA GLY A 51 -0.08 -31.78 -12.39
C GLY A 51 1.10 -32.30 -13.22
N GLY A 52 0.86 -33.24 -14.14
CA GLY A 52 1.86 -33.75 -15.14
C GLY A 52 1.80 -33.00 -16.49
N TYR A 53 0.89 -32.09 -16.68
CA TYR A 53 0.65 -31.34 -17.91
C TYR A 53 0.89 -29.87 -17.71
N ASP A 54 1.15 -29.13 -18.80
CA ASP A 54 1.18 -27.67 -18.79
C ASP A 54 -0.27 -27.18 -18.95
N TYR A 55 -0.87 -26.66 -17.86
CA TYR A 55 -2.27 -26.27 -17.83
C TYR A 55 -2.49 -24.88 -17.25
N TYR A 56 -3.56 -24.23 -17.71
CA TYR A 56 -4.05 -22.98 -17.18
C TYR A 56 -5.48 -23.14 -16.70
N VAL A 57 -5.77 -22.69 -15.49
CA VAL A 57 -7.12 -22.71 -14.94
C VAL A 57 -7.72 -21.31 -14.93
N SER A 58 -8.93 -21.20 -15.48
CA SER A 58 -9.77 -19.99 -15.34
C SER A 58 -11.08 -20.42 -14.69
N ALA A 59 -11.20 -20.24 -13.38
CA ALA A 59 -12.39 -20.57 -12.61
C ALA A 59 -12.96 -19.32 -11.96
N GLU A 60 -14.29 -19.20 -11.91
CA GLU A 60 -15.00 -18.16 -11.14
C GLU A 60 -15.22 -18.59 -9.69
N LEU A 61 -14.62 -19.70 -9.24
CA LEU A 61 -14.66 -20.16 -7.87
C LEU A 61 -13.97 -19.16 -6.94
N GLY A 62 -14.74 -18.59 -6.01
CA GLY A 62 -14.34 -17.45 -5.18
C GLY A 62 -13.08 -17.66 -4.35
N ASP A 63 -12.87 -18.86 -3.79
CA ASP A 63 -11.79 -19.11 -2.84
C ASP A 63 -10.42 -19.35 -3.49
N THR A 64 -10.34 -20.02 -4.63
CA THR A 64 -9.02 -20.41 -5.19
C THR A 64 -8.28 -19.21 -5.80
N LYS A 65 -8.97 -18.33 -6.53
CA LYS A 65 -8.38 -17.07 -7.02
C LYS A 65 -8.08 -16.11 -5.87
N ALA A 66 -9.00 -16.01 -4.90
CA ALA A 66 -8.83 -15.15 -3.74
C ALA A 66 -7.66 -15.60 -2.88
N ASN A 67 -7.47 -16.91 -2.66
CA ASN A 67 -6.38 -17.44 -1.86
C ASN A 67 -5.02 -17.26 -2.55
N ARG A 68 -4.90 -17.55 -3.85
CA ARG A 68 -3.66 -17.29 -4.62
C ARG A 68 -3.29 -15.80 -4.63
N ILE A 69 -4.28 -14.93 -4.86
CA ILE A 69 -4.05 -13.48 -4.82
C ILE A 69 -3.70 -13.03 -3.40
N ASN A 70 -4.30 -13.62 -2.35
CA ASN A 70 -3.96 -13.33 -0.95
C ASN A 70 -2.50 -13.68 -0.62
N ASP A 71 -2.02 -14.82 -1.09
CA ASP A 71 -0.63 -15.23 -0.86
C ASP A 71 0.36 -14.31 -1.57
N GLU A 72 0.10 -13.96 -2.82
CA GLU A 72 0.91 -12.99 -3.55
C GLU A 72 0.92 -11.62 -2.87
N ILE A 73 -0.24 -11.13 -2.40
CA ILE A 73 -0.35 -9.87 -1.69
C ILE A 73 0.37 -9.91 -0.35
N ASN A 74 0.32 -11.01 0.39
CA ASN A 74 1.05 -11.15 1.64
C ASN A 74 2.56 -11.05 1.40
N ILE A 75 3.08 -11.67 0.34
CA ILE A 75 4.49 -11.55 -0.05
C ILE A 75 4.84 -10.10 -0.39
N VAL A 76 4.03 -9.44 -1.23
CA VAL A 76 4.21 -8.03 -1.60
C VAL A 76 4.17 -7.13 -0.36
N MET A 77 3.25 -7.39 0.59
CA MET A 77 3.14 -6.62 1.82
C MET A 77 4.38 -6.77 2.71
N VAL A 78 4.91 -7.98 2.85
CA VAL A 78 6.16 -8.22 3.60
C VAL A 78 7.34 -7.49 2.95
N ILE A 79 7.49 -7.60 1.63
CA ILE A 79 8.54 -6.90 0.88
C ILE A 79 8.39 -5.38 1.07
N THR A 80 7.18 -4.85 0.95
CA THR A 80 6.89 -3.43 1.16
C THR A 80 7.26 -2.98 2.57
N CYS A 81 6.90 -3.74 3.60
CA CYS A 81 7.30 -3.44 4.99
C CYS A 81 8.82 -3.42 5.17
N VAL A 82 9.53 -4.36 4.58
CA VAL A 82 11.00 -4.40 4.64
C VAL A 82 11.62 -3.17 3.96
N ILE A 83 11.12 -2.80 2.78
CA ILE A 83 11.57 -1.60 2.06
C ILE A 83 11.29 -0.34 2.89
N ILE A 84 10.10 -0.22 3.47
CA ILE A 84 9.71 0.89 4.34
C ILE A 84 10.67 1.03 5.51
N ILE A 85 10.93 -0.05 6.24
CA ILE A 85 11.86 -0.04 7.38
C ILE A 85 13.27 0.37 6.92
N ALA A 86 13.74 -0.14 5.79
CA ALA A 86 15.04 0.22 5.25
C ALA A 86 15.12 1.71 4.89
N VAL A 87 14.10 2.26 4.22
CA VAL A 87 14.01 3.68 3.87
C VAL A 87 13.96 4.54 5.13
N LEU A 88 13.15 4.18 6.12
CA LEU A 88 13.05 4.92 7.38
C LEU A 88 14.38 4.93 8.14
N LEU A 89 15.07 3.80 8.24
CA LEU A 89 16.39 3.71 8.87
C LEU A 89 17.43 4.58 8.16
N PHE A 90 17.35 4.66 6.83
CA PHE A 90 18.26 5.46 6.03
C PHE A 90 17.97 6.97 6.11
N THR A 91 16.69 7.34 6.18
CA THR A 91 16.25 8.74 6.13
C THR A 91 16.17 9.38 7.53
N SER A 92 15.89 8.58 8.56
CA SER A 92 15.76 9.06 9.95
C SER A 92 17.12 9.53 10.50
N LYS A 93 17.07 10.56 11.34
CA LYS A 93 18.25 11.07 12.07
C LYS A 93 18.40 10.41 13.43
N THR A 94 17.40 9.66 13.88
CA THR A 94 17.34 9.05 15.21
C THR A 94 16.71 7.68 15.13
N TYR A 95 17.36 6.66 15.70
CA TYR A 95 16.82 5.29 15.67
C TYR A 95 15.43 5.17 16.32
N MET A 96 15.13 6.03 17.31
CA MET A 96 13.83 5.99 17.99
C MET A 96 12.68 6.61 17.17
N GLU A 97 12.98 7.42 16.15
CA GLU A 97 11.95 7.93 15.22
C GLU A 97 11.28 6.80 14.44
N VAL A 98 12.04 5.76 14.06
CA VAL A 98 11.52 4.64 13.26
C VAL A 98 10.39 3.89 13.97
N PRO A 99 10.54 3.42 15.23
CA PRO A 99 9.42 2.81 15.96
C PRO A 99 8.23 3.74 16.17
N VAL A 100 8.46 5.04 16.37
CA VAL A 100 7.37 6.03 16.50
C VAL A 100 6.56 6.12 15.20
N MET A 101 7.25 6.20 14.06
CA MET A 101 6.61 6.21 12.75
C MET A 101 5.86 4.91 12.48
N LEU A 102 6.49 3.74 12.73
CA LEU A 102 5.86 2.43 12.53
C LEU A 102 4.63 2.24 13.41
N ALA A 103 4.66 2.70 14.67
CA ALA A 103 3.50 2.67 15.55
C ALA A 103 2.35 3.55 15.02
N THR A 104 2.68 4.74 14.47
CA THR A 104 1.70 5.64 13.84
C THR A 104 1.07 5.00 12.62
N PHE A 105 1.87 4.36 11.75
CA PHE A 105 1.38 3.68 10.55
C PHE A 105 0.54 2.46 10.91
N GLY A 106 0.98 1.67 11.89
CA GLY A 106 0.20 0.54 12.40
C GLY A 106 -1.16 0.97 12.92
N MET A 107 -1.22 2.06 13.69
CA MET A 107 -2.48 2.62 14.18
C MET A 107 -3.37 3.10 13.02
N ALA A 108 -2.83 3.82 12.06
CA ALA A 108 -3.57 4.28 10.88
C ALA A 108 -4.12 3.11 10.06
N ALA A 109 -3.33 2.05 9.84
CA ALA A 109 -3.74 0.84 9.13
C ALA A 109 -4.84 0.07 9.88
N LEU A 110 -4.72 -0.05 11.21
CA LEU A 110 -5.75 -0.69 12.04
C LEU A 110 -7.09 0.07 11.98
N ILE A 111 -7.07 1.40 12.10
CA ILE A 111 -8.27 2.22 11.99
C ILE A 111 -8.85 2.12 10.59
N ASN A 112 -8.01 2.16 9.55
CA ASN A 112 -8.48 2.04 8.17
C ASN A 112 -9.16 0.69 7.91
N LYS A 113 -8.53 -0.41 8.33
CA LYS A 113 -9.11 -1.76 8.20
C LYS A 113 -10.37 -1.91 9.07
N GLY A 114 -10.34 -1.40 10.32
CA GLY A 114 -11.48 -1.46 11.23
C GLY A 114 -12.70 -0.66 10.77
N THR A 115 -12.52 0.37 9.93
CA THR A 115 -13.61 1.18 9.37
C THR A 115 -14.09 0.74 8.00
N ASN A 116 -13.53 -0.32 7.43
CA ASN A 116 -13.94 -0.82 6.11
C ASN A 116 -15.40 -1.30 6.08
N PHE A 117 -15.94 -1.81 7.20
CA PHE A 117 -17.33 -2.24 7.29
C PHE A 117 -18.35 -1.14 6.94
N MET A 118 -17.97 0.14 7.06
CA MET A 118 -18.86 1.27 6.75
C MET A 118 -19.14 1.41 5.24
N PHE A 119 -18.35 0.78 4.39
CA PHE A 119 -18.43 0.90 2.93
C PHE A 119 -19.02 -0.35 2.25
N GLY A 120 -19.53 -1.31 3.04
CA GLY A 120 -20.12 -2.55 2.52
C GLY A 120 -19.08 -3.49 1.89
N THR A 121 -19.42 -4.08 0.74
CA THR A 121 -18.54 -4.99 0.01
C THR A 121 -17.46 -4.20 -0.74
N ILE A 122 -16.23 -4.30 -0.28
CA ILE A 122 -15.06 -3.67 -0.89
C ILE A 122 -14.38 -4.70 -1.77
N SER A 123 -14.01 -4.32 -2.99
CA SER A 123 -13.18 -5.17 -3.83
C SER A 123 -11.88 -5.53 -3.10
N PHE A 124 -11.52 -6.81 -3.16
CA PHE A 124 -10.29 -7.33 -2.59
C PHE A 124 -9.05 -6.56 -3.09
N VAL A 125 -8.99 -6.27 -4.39
CA VAL A 125 -7.91 -5.49 -5.01
C VAL A 125 -7.84 -4.09 -4.40
N SER A 126 -8.98 -3.42 -4.24
CA SER A 126 -9.05 -2.07 -3.67
C SER A 126 -8.55 -2.03 -2.22
N ASN A 127 -8.91 -3.04 -1.42
CA ASN A 127 -8.47 -3.14 -0.03
C ASN A 127 -6.95 -3.33 0.10
N SER A 128 -6.37 -4.18 -0.75
CA SER A 128 -4.93 -4.50 -0.72
C SER A 128 -4.07 -3.33 -1.20
N VAL A 129 -4.45 -2.71 -2.32
CA VAL A 129 -3.77 -1.53 -2.85
C VAL A 129 -3.87 -0.35 -1.87
N ALA A 130 -5.02 -0.20 -1.19
CA ALA A 130 -5.22 0.88 -0.23
C ALA A 130 -4.24 0.81 0.94
N VAL A 131 -3.97 -0.37 1.49
CA VAL A 131 -3.02 -0.51 2.61
C VAL A 131 -1.60 -0.15 2.18
N ILE A 132 -1.17 -0.63 1.02
CA ILE A 132 0.18 -0.36 0.49
C ILE A 132 0.37 1.14 0.22
N LEU A 133 -0.59 1.75 -0.48
CA LEU A 133 -0.53 3.17 -0.81
C LEU A 133 -0.67 4.05 0.43
N GLN A 134 -1.50 3.65 1.39
CA GLN A 134 -1.62 4.32 2.69
C GLN A 134 -0.28 4.37 3.42
N LEU A 135 0.43 3.24 3.49
CA LEU A 135 1.74 3.18 4.13
C LEU A 135 2.75 4.08 3.40
N ALA A 136 2.80 4.01 2.07
CA ALA A 136 3.71 4.82 1.28
C ALA A 136 3.51 6.33 1.49
N LEU A 137 2.26 6.82 1.47
CA LEU A 137 1.96 8.23 1.66
C LEU A 137 2.11 8.69 3.12
N ALA A 138 1.79 7.80 4.09
CA ALA A 138 1.94 8.13 5.50
C ALA A 138 3.40 8.36 5.88
N ILE A 139 4.35 7.67 5.23
CA ILE A 139 5.78 7.84 5.43
C ILE A 139 6.20 9.27 5.13
N ASP A 140 5.80 9.81 3.99
CA ASP A 140 6.18 11.17 3.57
C ASP A 140 5.71 12.20 4.59
N TYR A 141 4.48 12.07 5.07
CA TYR A 141 3.92 12.98 6.08
C TYR A 141 4.64 12.88 7.43
N ALA A 142 4.96 11.65 7.85
CA ALA A 142 5.67 11.41 9.10
C ALA A 142 7.10 11.93 9.05
N ILE A 143 7.81 11.75 7.94
CA ILE A 143 9.17 12.27 7.75
C ILE A 143 9.18 13.80 7.84
N ILE A 144 8.23 14.48 7.20
CA ILE A 144 8.11 15.94 7.26
C ILE A 144 7.95 16.38 8.72
N LEU A 145 7.04 15.76 9.47
CA LEU A 145 6.81 16.12 10.87
C LEU A 145 8.03 15.85 11.75
N CYS A 146 8.69 14.70 11.60
CA CYS A 146 9.92 14.38 12.35
C CYS A 146 11.05 15.36 12.03
N HIS A 147 11.25 15.71 10.76
CA HIS A 147 12.25 16.71 10.37
C HIS A 147 11.97 18.08 11.01
N ARG A 148 10.71 18.53 11.00
CA ARG A 148 10.32 19.78 11.65
C ARG A 148 10.52 19.71 13.16
N TYR A 149 10.21 18.56 13.78
CA TYR A 149 10.48 18.36 15.20
C TYR A 149 11.97 18.44 15.52
N THR A 150 12.82 17.77 14.77
CA THR A 150 14.27 17.79 14.99
C THR A 150 14.85 19.19 14.83
N GLU A 151 14.40 19.96 13.83
CA GLU A 151 14.79 21.38 13.66
C GLU A 151 14.41 22.24 14.86
N GLU A 152 13.16 22.13 15.34
CA GLU A 152 12.67 22.92 16.46
C GLU A 152 13.30 22.49 17.81
N ARG A 153 13.66 21.21 17.94
CA ARG A 153 14.24 20.64 19.15
C ARG A 153 15.65 21.15 19.43
N GLU A 154 16.37 21.65 18.42
CA GLU A 154 17.69 22.24 18.61
C GLU A 154 17.65 23.48 19.54
N THR A 155 16.51 24.18 19.60
CA THR A 155 16.38 25.46 20.31
C THR A 155 15.26 25.51 21.34
N LYS A 156 14.40 24.49 21.39
CA LYS A 156 13.18 24.49 22.22
C LYS A 156 13.07 23.25 23.10
N GLU A 157 12.34 23.38 24.18
CA GLU A 157 11.97 22.24 25.01
C GLU A 157 11.02 21.28 24.24
N PRO A 158 10.95 19.97 24.60
CA PRO A 158 10.21 18.96 23.84
C PRO A 158 8.77 19.34 23.52
N TYR A 159 8.02 19.88 24.46
CA TYR A 159 6.63 20.29 24.27
C TYR A 159 6.52 21.44 23.24
N GLU A 160 7.31 22.48 23.42
CA GLU A 160 7.32 23.64 22.53
C GLU A 160 7.81 23.27 21.12
N ALA A 161 8.77 22.35 21.03
CA ALA A 161 9.28 21.84 19.76
C ALA A 161 8.19 21.06 19.00
N VAL A 162 7.41 20.21 19.68
CA VAL A 162 6.29 19.49 19.05
C VAL A 162 5.23 20.45 18.53
N VAL A 163 4.83 21.44 19.33
CA VAL A 163 3.82 22.43 18.95
C VAL A 163 4.30 23.26 17.74
N ALA A 164 5.55 23.71 17.77
CA ALA A 164 6.14 24.46 16.67
C ALA A 164 6.29 23.62 15.39
N ALA A 165 6.71 22.36 15.53
CA ALA A 165 6.81 21.42 14.41
C ALA A 165 5.45 21.18 13.75
N LEU A 166 4.40 20.96 14.54
CA LEU A 166 3.02 20.82 14.02
C LEU A 166 2.57 22.07 13.28
N SER A 167 2.78 23.25 13.86
CA SER A 167 2.40 24.52 13.26
C SER A 167 3.02 24.72 11.86
N LYS A 168 4.24 24.22 11.64
CA LYS A 168 4.93 24.28 10.35
C LYS A 168 4.57 23.13 9.42
N ALA A 169 4.45 21.91 9.95
CA ALA A 169 4.18 20.72 9.14
C ALA A 169 2.74 20.65 8.61
N VAL A 170 1.75 21.11 9.39
CA VAL A 170 0.33 21.04 8.99
C VAL A 170 0.05 21.75 7.66
N PRO A 171 0.47 23.01 7.40
CA PRO A 171 0.24 23.65 6.11
C PRO A 171 0.95 22.92 4.96
N GLU A 172 2.18 22.46 5.18
CA GLU A 172 3.02 21.78 4.19
C GLU A 172 2.40 20.45 3.77
N ILE A 173 2.06 19.61 4.75
CA ILE A 173 1.44 18.29 4.53
C ILE A 173 0.03 18.46 3.93
N SER A 174 -0.76 19.41 4.43
CA SER A 174 -2.13 19.64 3.94
C SER A 174 -2.16 20.08 2.48
N GLY A 175 -1.20 20.89 2.04
CA GLY A 175 -1.08 21.29 0.64
C GLY A 175 -0.78 20.13 -0.29
N SER A 176 0.19 19.28 0.06
CA SER A 176 0.53 18.06 -0.69
C SER A 176 -0.63 17.08 -0.70
N CYS A 177 -1.25 16.85 0.45
CA CYS A 177 -2.39 15.96 0.59
C CYS A 177 -3.58 16.37 -0.27
N LEU A 178 -3.91 17.65 -0.31
CA LEU A 178 -5.04 18.16 -1.10
C LEU A 178 -4.85 17.83 -2.59
N THR A 179 -3.63 17.93 -3.10
CA THR A 179 -3.31 17.57 -4.48
C THR A 179 -3.55 16.07 -4.72
N THR A 180 -3.08 15.21 -3.82
CA THR A 180 -3.29 13.76 -3.92
C THR A 180 -4.77 13.40 -3.82
N LEU A 181 -5.51 13.98 -2.85
CA LEU A 181 -6.94 13.77 -2.70
C LEU A 181 -7.73 14.21 -3.94
N SER A 182 -7.33 15.31 -4.57
CA SER A 182 -7.95 15.78 -5.82
C SER A 182 -7.74 14.80 -6.97
N GLY A 183 -6.53 14.21 -7.09
CA GLY A 183 -6.24 13.18 -8.08
C GLY A 183 -7.06 11.91 -7.86
N LEU A 184 -7.18 11.46 -6.60
CA LEU A 184 -8.00 10.31 -6.25
C LEU A 184 -9.50 10.57 -6.41
N ALA A 185 -9.95 11.78 -6.11
CA ALA A 185 -11.34 12.18 -6.36
C ALA A 185 -11.66 12.15 -7.86
N ALA A 186 -10.72 12.47 -8.73
CA ALA A 186 -10.89 12.34 -10.18
C ALA A 186 -11.14 10.88 -10.61
N MET A 187 -10.59 9.89 -9.92
CA MET A 187 -10.86 8.47 -10.20
C MET A 187 -12.32 8.09 -9.96
N MET A 188 -13.01 8.79 -9.04
CA MET A 188 -14.42 8.51 -8.76
C MET A 188 -15.34 8.87 -9.94
N PHE A 189 -14.90 9.69 -10.89
CA PHE A 189 -15.65 10.03 -12.10
C PHE A 189 -15.41 9.03 -13.24
N MET A 190 -14.61 7.99 -13.04
CA MET A 190 -14.42 6.94 -14.03
C MET A 190 -15.71 6.11 -14.18
N HIS A 191 -16.00 5.69 -15.41
CA HIS A 191 -17.18 4.85 -15.70
C HIS A 191 -17.05 3.41 -15.17
N PHE A 192 -15.85 2.98 -14.75
CA PHE A 192 -15.60 1.67 -14.19
C PHE A 192 -15.86 1.67 -12.68
N LYS A 193 -16.67 0.73 -12.19
CA LYS A 193 -17.00 0.58 -10.77
C LYS A 193 -15.76 0.45 -9.88
N ILE A 194 -14.71 -0.24 -10.37
CA ILE A 194 -13.44 -0.41 -9.66
C ILE A 194 -12.76 0.94 -9.39
N GLY A 195 -12.81 1.89 -10.34
CA GLY A 195 -12.22 3.22 -10.16
C GLY A 195 -12.88 4.02 -9.04
N PHE A 196 -14.22 3.94 -8.96
CA PHE A 196 -14.99 4.56 -7.89
C PHE A 196 -14.66 3.96 -6.51
N ASP A 197 -14.67 2.63 -6.39
CA ASP A 197 -14.36 1.91 -5.16
C ASP A 197 -12.94 2.22 -4.67
N MET A 198 -11.96 2.17 -5.57
CA MET A 198 -10.57 2.52 -5.24
C MET A 198 -10.43 3.97 -4.81
N GLY A 199 -11.06 4.91 -5.52
CA GLY A 199 -11.02 6.33 -5.19
C GLY A 199 -11.49 6.61 -3.77
N ILE A 200 -12.66 6.10 -3.39
CA ILE A 200 -13.25 6.28 -2.05
C ILE A 200 -12.36 5.68 -0.96
N ILE A 201 -11.88 4.45 -1.15
CA ILE A 201 -11.11 3.74 -0.13
C ILE A 201 -9.75 4.39 0.08
N LEU A 202 -9.10 4.83 -1.00
CA LEU A 202 -7.81 5.52 -0.92
C LEU A 202 -7.94 6.91 -0.28
N ILE A 203 -8.98 7.67 -0.61
CA ILE A 203 -9.27 8.96 0.04
C ILE A 203 -9.46 8.76 1.54
N LYS A 204 -10.28 7.78 1.96
CA LYS A 204 -10.47 7.44 3.37
C LYS A 204 -9.15 7.08 4.04
N ALA A 205 -8.34 6.22 3.41
CA ALA A 205 -7.06 5.78 3.96
C ALA A 205 -6.09 6.95 4.19
N ILE A 206 -6.01 7.89 3.25
CA ILE A 206 -5.16 9.08 3.38
C ILE A 206 -5.67 9.99 4.50
N ILE A 207 -6.97 10.26 4.59
CA ILE A 207 -7.55 11.09 5.64
C ILE A 207 -7.25 10.50 7.03
N ILE A 208 -7.42 9.19 7.20
CA ILE A 208 -7.09 8.50 8.46
C ILE A 208 -5.60 8.64 8.77
N SER A 209 -4.73 8.48 7.79
CA SER A 209 -3.28 8.61 7.98
C SER A 209 -2.89 10.00 8.44
N ILE A 210 -3.45 11.05 7.83
CA ILE A 210 -3.18 12.44 8.22
C ILE A 210 -3.67 12.71 9.64
N ILE A 211 -4.87 12.24 9.99
CA ILE A 211 -5.39 12.37 11.35
C ILE A 211 -4.44 11.69 12.34
N CYS A 212 -3.95 10.49 12.06
CA CYS A 212 -2.99 9.80 12.91
C CYS A 212 -1.66 10.54 13.01
N VAL A 213 -1.13 11.08 11.90
CA VAL A 213 0.11 11.86 11.90
C VAL A 213 -0.03 13.17 12.67
N PHE A 214 -1.19 13.82 12.66
CA PHE A 214 -1.37 15.08 13.37
C PHE A 214 -1.83 14.94 14.82
N THR A 215 -2.33 13.78 15.22
CA THR A 215 -2.85 13.57 16.59
C THR A 215 -2.03 12.55 17.37
N PHE A 216 -1.86 11.36 16.83
CA PHE A 216 -1.20 10.26 17.53
C PHE A 216 0.32 10.40 17.53
N MET A 217 0.91 10.74 16.40
CA MET A 217 2.37 10.85 16.25
C MET A 217 2.99 11.93 17.15
N PRO A 218 2.44 13.16 17.28
CA PRO A 218 2.99 14.17 18.18
C PRO A 218 2.99 13.73 19.64
N GLY A 219 1.95 13.01 20.06
CA GLY A 219 1.88 12.40 21.39
C GLY A 219 3.00 11.38 21.64
N LEU A 220 3.29 10.54 20.63
CA LEU A 220 4.41 9.60 20.70
C LEU A 220 5.76 10.31 20.71
N ILE A 221 5.97 11.30 19.84
CA ILE A 221 7.21 12.09 19.78
C ILE A 221 7.47 12.75 21.14
N TYR A 222 6.46 13.37 21.74
CA TYR A 222 6.58 13.99 23.06
C TYR A 222 6.90 12.95 24.16
N THR A 223 6.20 11.83 24.17
CA THR A 223 6.39 10.77 25.18
C THR A 223 7.78 10.13 25.10
N PHE A 224 8.31 9.99 23.89
CA PHE A 224 9.61 9.38 23.64
C PHE A 224 10.74 10.38 23.36
N SER A 225 10.52 11.68 23.62
CA SER A 225 11.48 12.76 23.34
C SER A 225 12.86 12.48 23.91
N ASP A 226 12.96 12.07 25.20
CA ASP A 226 14.23 11.75 25.85
C ASP A 226 14.99 10.61 25.17
N LYS A 227 14.28 9.63 24.60
CA LYS A 227 14.89 8.51 23.88
C LYS A 227 15.29 8.93 22.48
N ILE A 228 14.52 9.78 21.83
CA ILE A 228 14.83 10.37 20.55
C ILE A 228 16.13 11.15 20.65
N ASP A 229 16.27 12.02 21.65
CA ASP A 229 17.47 12.84 21.86
C ASP A 229 18.73 11.97 22.13
N LYS A 230 18.56 10.85 22.86
CA LYS A 230 19.70 9.95 23.20
C LYS A 230 20.14 9.04 22.06
N THR A 231 19.27 8.77 21.09
CA THR A 231 19.54 7.82 19.98
C THR A 231 19.91 8.51 18.67
N HIS A 232 20.29 9.79 18.73
CA HIS A 232 20.73 10.56 17.57
C HIS A 232 21.98 9.94 16.95
N HIS A 233 21.96 9.75 15.64
CA HIS A 233 23.10 9.25 14.87
C HIS A 233 23.42 10.20 13.70
N ARG A 234 24.62 10.08 13.18
CA ARG A 234 25.04 10.86 12.02
C ARG A 234 24.16 10.48 10.83
N SER A 235 23.58 11.49 10.16
CA SER A 235 22.79 11.27 8.95
C SER A 235 23.59 10.47 7.92
N PHE A 236 22.98 9.41 7.37
CA PHE A 236 23.55 8.66 6.24
C PHE A 236 23.42 9.43 4.92
N VAL A 237 22.54 10.45 4.88
CA VAL A 237 22.39 11.32 3.72
C VAL A 237 23.61 12.24 3.65
N PRO A 238 24.42 12.18 2.59
CA PRO A 238 25.60 13.03 2.45
C PRO A 238 25.19 14.50 2.35
N ASN A 239 26.04 15.38 2.91
CA ASN A 239 25.81 16.82 2.80
C ASN A 239 25.95 17.25 1.33
N ILE A 240 24.84 17.76 0.78
CA ILE A 240 24.73 18.18 -0.63
C ILE A 240 24.96 19.70 -0.83
N ASP A 241 25.58 20.39 0.13
CA ASP A 241 25.87 21.83 0.00
C ASP A 241 26.70 22.17 -1.24
N ALA A 242 27.62 21.26 -1.61
CA ALA A 242 28.39 21.42 -2.84
C ALA A 242 27.50 21.37 -4.09
N TRP A 243 26.52 20.47 -4.11
CA TRP A 243 25.55 20.35 -5.18
C TRP A 243 24.63 21.59 -5.23
N GLY A 244 24.14 22.05 -4.09
CA GLY A 244 23.36 23.28 -3.99
C GLY A 244 24.08 24.49 -4.57
N ARG A 245 25.38 24.63 -4.29
CA ARG A 245 26.21 25.70 -4.90
C ARG A 245 26.35 25.56 -6.40
N ILE A 246 26.45 24.35 -6.93
CA ILE A 246 26.50 24.10 -8.38
C ILE A 246 25.17 24.49 -9.03
N VAL A 247 24.04 24.06 -8.44
CA VAL A 247 22.70 24.38 -8.95
C VAL A 247 22.47 25.89 -8.96
N ILE A 248 22.87 26.61 -7.90
CA ILE A 248 22.75 28.07 -7.84
C ILE A 248 23.63 28.76 -8.90
N LYS A 249 24.82 28.24 -9.19
CA LYS A 249 25.65 28.75 -10.29
C LYS A 249 25.03 28.53 -11.66
N LEU A 250 24.28 27.45 -11.83
CA LEU A 250 23.58 27.08 -13.05
C LEU A 250 22.16 27.70 -13.16
N LYS A 251 21.77 28.58 -12.23
CA LYS A 251 20.40 29.16 -12.14
C LYS A 251 19.86 29.81 -13.42
N VAL A 252 20.75 30.25 -14.31
CA VAL A 252 20.36 30.84 -15.60
C VAL A 252 20.38 29.78 -16.72
N ILE A 253 21.33 28.87 -16.69
CA ILE A 253 21.53 27.88 -17.74
C ILE A 253 20.49 26.75 -17.63
N ALA A 254 20.18 26.29 -16.42
CA ALA A 254 19.23 25.20 -16.21
C ALA A 254 17.81 25.53 -16.76
N PRO A 255 17.17 26.66 -16.46
CA PRO A 255 15.87 27.01 -17.07
C PRO A 255 15.91 27.10 -18.60
N CYS A 256 17.03 27.58 -19.18
CA CYS A 256 17.17 27.65 -20.64
C CYS A 256 17.23 26.27 -21.30
N ILE A 257 17.82 25.27 -20.62
CA ILE A 257 17.87 23.88 -21.12
C ILE A 257 16.48 23.21 -21.05
N PHE A 258 15.68 23.54 -20.02
CA PHE A 258 14.33 22.99 -19.87
C PHE A 258 13.26 23.71 -20.68
N ALA A 259 13.53 24.92 -21.14
CA ALA A 259 12.58 25.73 -21.93
C ALA A 259 12.78 25.56 -23.45
N GLY A 260 13.86 24.95 -23.92
CA GLY A 260 14.15 24.60 -25.31
C GLY A 260 13.92 23.15 -25.59
#